data_ae87ac7c7626af1cd5076f8c2a0b60ac
#
_entry.id   ae87ac7c7626af1cd5076f8c2a0b60ac
#
_cell.length_a   1.000
_cell.length_b   1.000
_cell.length_c   1.000
_cell.angle_alpha   90.00
_cell.angle_beta   90.00
_cell.angle_gamma   90.00
#
_symmetry.space_group_name_H-M   'P 1'
#
loop_
_entity.id
_entity.type
_entity.pdbx_description
1 polymer ?
#
loop_
_entity_poly.entity_id
_entity_poly.type
_entity_poly.pdbx_seq_one_letter_code
_entity_poly.pdbx_strand_id
1 'polypeptide(L)'
;PTENYGLTEVGGPGVSGECREKAGMHINEDMYYPEIVNIEENRALPEGEQGELVLTTLTKEGMPILRYRTKDITSLTYEPCKCGRTTARMARVVGRTDDMLIIRGVNVFPSQIESVLMAMPELGKTYEIIVDRVNYMDTIEVRVEVGDASLLTDYSKLEELVAKIKH
;
A
#
# COMPACT_ATOMS: atom_id res chain seq x y z
N PRO A 1 16.58 9.19 3.42
CA PRO A 1 16.28 7.78 3.16
C PRO A 1 15.69 7.63 1.77
N THR A 2 15.96 6.51 1.10
CA THR A 2 15.41 6.11 -0.19
C THR A 2 14.58 4.84 0.00
N GLU A 3 13.52 4.71 -0.75
CA GLU A 3 12.70 3.51 -0.75
C GLU A 3 13.27 2.43 -1.67
N ASN A 4 13.03 1.19 -1.31
CA ASN A 4 13.38 0.02 -2.09
C ASN A 4 12.25 -1.01 -1.94
N TYR A 5 11.93 -1.67 -3.03
CA TYR A 5 10.93 -2.73 -3.06
C TYR A 5 11.54 -4.04 -3.54
N GLY A 6 11.10 -5.13 -2.96
CA GLY A 6 11.48 -6.47 -3.34
C GLY A 6 10.77 -7.54 -2.52
N LEU A 7 10.81 -8.77 -3.02
CA LEU A 7 10.23 -9.94 -2.35
C LEU A 7 11.08 -11.17 -2.65
N THR A 8 11.12 -12.08 -1.68
CA THR A 8 11.94 -13.29 -1.73
C THR A 8 11.58 -14.24 -2.87
N GLU A 9 10.30 -14.28 -3.23
CA GLU A 9 9.75 -15.16 -4.26
C GLU A 9 10.38 -14.89 -5.64
N VAL A 10 10.64 -13.64 -5.96
CA VAL A 10 11.24 -13.28 -7.26
C VAL A 10 12.76 -13.13 -7.23
N GLY A 11 13.39 -13.30 -6.07
CA GLY A 11 14.86 -13.28 -5.93
C GLY A 11 15.41 -12.32 -4.87
N GLY A 12 14.55 -11.74 -4.05
CA GLY A 12 14.95 -10.91 -2.91
C GLY A 12 14.81 -9.41 -3.11
N PRO A 13 15.52 -8.59 -2.33
CA PRO A 13 15.45 -7.14 -2.41
C PRO A 13 16.02 -6.65 -3.75
N GLY A 14 15.50 -5.52 -4.25
CA GLY A 14 16.02 -4.89 -5.45
C GLY A 14 15.22 -5.15 -6.71
N VAL A 15 13.93 -5.43 -6.61
CA VAL A 15 13.01 -5.37 -7.75
C VAL A 15 12.93 -3.94 -8.27
N SER A 16 12.82 -2.97 -7.36
CA SER A 16 12.84 -1.56 -7.70
C SER A 16 13.50 -0.71 -6.60
N GLY A 17 13.95 0.47 -6.96
CA GLY A 17 14.58 1.40 -6.04
C GLY A 17 14.40 2.87 -6.41
N GLU A 18 14.26 3.70 -5.40
CA GLU A 18 14.12 5.14 -5.55
C GLU A 18 15.44 5.80 -5.99
N CYS A 19 15.36 6.78 -6.84
CA CYS A 19 16.49 7.64 -7.20
C CYS A 19 16.48 8.95 -6.37
N ARG A 20 17.44 9.85 -6.63
CA ARG A 20 17.57 11.14 -5.94
C ARG A 20 16.36 12.05 -6.15
N GLU A 21 15.65 11.90 -7.26
CA GLU A 21 14.46 12.70 -7.59
C GLU A 21 13.23 12.32 -6.76
N LYS A 22 13.24 11.14 -6.10
CA LYS A 22 12.14 10.63 -5.28
C LYS A 22 10.77 10.65 -5.96
N ALA A 23 10.78 10.37 -7.26
CA ALA A 23 9.58 10.39 -8.11
C ALA A 23 9.11 8.97 -8.46
N GLY A 24 9.08 8.10 -7.48
CA GLY A 24 8.78 6.66 -7.63
C GLY A 24 10.05 5.80 -7.70
N MET A 25 9.86 4.48 -7.62
CA MET A 25 10.93 3.49 -7.60
C MET A 25 11.14 2.91 -8.99
N HIS A 26 12.36 3.04 -9.53
CA HIS A 26 12.73 2.48 -10.83
C HIS A 26 12.77 0.97 -10.77
N ILE A 27 12.04 0.30 -11.65
CA ILE A 27 12.09 -1.15 -11.82
C ILE A 27 13.40 -1.54 -12.52
N ASN A 28 14.03 -2.63 -12.07
CA ASN A 28 15.15 -3.25 -12.75
C ASN A 28 14.62 -4.12 -13.91
N GLU A 29 14.30 -3.48 -15.04
CA GLU A 29 13.66 -4.11 -16.22
C GLU A 29 14.58 -5.08 -16.97
N ASP A 30 15.86 -5.09 -16.68
CA ASP A 30 16.81 -6.12 -17.12
C ASP A 30 16.57 -7.47 -16.42
N MET A 31 15.96 -7.46 -15.24
CA MET A 31 15.67 -8.65 -14.43
C MET A 31 14.19 -8.97 -14.31
N TYR A 32 13.32 -7.97 -14.42
CA TYR A 32 11.88 -8.10 -14.15
C TYR A 32 11.04 -7.41 -15.22
N TYR A 33 9.98 -8.09 -15.66
CA TYR A 33 8.92 -7.48 -16.46
C TYR A 33 7.71 -7.19 -15.55
N PRO A 34 7.38 -5.91 -15.31
CA PRO A 34 6.27 -5.53 -14.47
C PRO A 34 4.98 -5.36 -15.27
N GLU A 35 3.86 -5.75 -14.68
CA GLU A 35 2.51 -5.46 -15.15
C GLU A 35 1.67 -4.94 -13.98
N ILE A 36 0.73 -4.05 -14.24
CA ILE A 36 -0.36 -3.73 -13.31
C ILE A 36 -1.62 -4.39 -13.82
N VAL A 37 -2.30 -5.13 -12.96
CA VAL A 37 -3.44 -5.97 -13.35
C VAL A 37 -4.66 -5.60 -12.53
N ASN A 38 -5.81 -5.50 -13.20
CA ASN A 38 -7.11 -5.44 -12.52
C ASN A 38 -7.33 -6.74 -11.74
N ILE A 39 -7.70 -6.61 -10.46
CA ILE A 39 -7.81 -7.74 -9.52
C ILE A 39 -8.91 -8.71 -9.92
N GLU A 40 -10.04 -8.18 -10.42
CA GLU A 40 -11.24 -8.95 -10.75
C GLU A 40 -11.17 -9.53 -12.18
N GLU A 41 -10.82 -8.67 -13.15
CA GLU A 41 -10.81 -9.03 -14.56
C GLU A 41 -9.53 -9.75 -15.00
N ASN A 42 -8.48 -9.74 -14.19
CA ASN A 42 -7.16 -10.30 -14.50
C ASN A 42 -6.57 -9.73 -15.82
N ARG A 43 -6.91 -8.50 -16.15
CA ARG A 43 -6.50 -7.77 -17.36
C ARG A 43 -5.45 -6.71 -16.99
N ALA A 44 -4.44 -6.56 -17.85
CA ALA A 44 -3.46 -5.48 -17.69
C ALA A 44 -4.14 -4.10 -17.77
N LEU A 45 -3.76 -3.22 -16.88
CA LEU A 45 -4.24 -1.84 -16.78
C LEU A 45 -3.32 -0.89 -17.53
N PRO A 46 -3.86 0.22 -18.05
CA PRO A 46 -3.06 1.30 -18.62
C PRO A 46 -2.08 1.93 -17.63
N GLU A 47 -1.11 2.64 -18.15
CA GLU A 47 -0.16 3.46 -17.39
C GLU A 47 -0.89 4.42 -16.44
N GLY A 48 -0.42 4.52 -15.21
CA GLY A 48 -0.93 5.41 -14.17
C GLY A 48 -2.13 4.87 -13.39
N GLU A 49 -2.82 3.84 -13.90
CA GLU A 49 -3.91 3.20 -13.15
C GLU A 49 -3.37 2.32 -12.03
N GLN A 50 -4.11 2.29 -10.91
CA GLN A 50 -3.79 1.45 -9.76
C GLN A 50 -4.36 0.04 -9.92
N GLY A 51 -3.54 -0.95 -9.60
CA GLY A 51 -3.93 -2.36 -9.59
C GLY A 51 -2.88 -3.22 -8.90
N GLU A 52 -3.03 -4.51 -8.98
CA GLU A 52 -2.08 -5.46 -8.41
C GLU A 52 -0.82 -5.54 -9.27
N LEU A 53 0.34 -5.41 -8.63
CA LEU A 53 1.64 -5.63 -9.28
C LEU A 53 1.81 -7.10 -9.59
N VAL A 54 2.14 -7.38 -10.84
CA VAL A 54 2.48 -8.72 -11.33
C VAL A 54 3.89 -8.67 -11.90
N LEU A 55 4.72 -9.64 -11.53
CA LEU A 55 6.13 -9.70 -11.93
C LEU A 55 6.45 -10.99 -12.68
N THR A 56 7.16 -10.85 -13.77
CA THR A 56 7.83 -11.95 -14.47
C THR A 56 9.33 -11.81 -14.34
N THR A 57 10.04 -12.86 -13.91
CA THR A 57 11.50 -12.86 -13.86
C THR A 57 12.08 -13.20 -15.23
N LEU A 58 13.05 -12.39 -15.71
CA LEU A 58 13.65 -12.54 -17.04
C LEU A 58 14.96 -13.34 -17.01
N THR A 59 15.70 -13.27 -15.91
CA THR A 59 17.06 -13.84 -15.82
C THR A 59 17.17 -15.00 -14.83
N LYS A 60 16.08 -15.35 -14.14
CA LYS A 60 16.09 -16.38 -13.10
C LYS A 60 16.00 -17.78 -13.74
N GLU A 61 17.12 -18.51 -13.81
CA GLU A 61 17.18 -19.85 -14.37
C GLU A 61 16.64 -20.93 -13.41
N GLY A 62 17.03 -20.83 -12.14
CA GLY A 62 16.51 -21.71 -11.09
C GLY A 62 15.13 -21.20 -10.63
N MET A 63 14.09 -22.00 -10.88
CA MET A 63 12.69 -21.65 -10.56
C MET A 63 12.24 -20.33 -11.20
N PRO A 64 12.17 -20.27 -12.55
CA PRO A 64 11.68 -19.07 -13.24
C PRO A 64 10.22 -18.80 -12.85
N ILE A 65 9.91 -17.54 -12.67
CA ILE A 65 8.59 -17.09 -12.25
C ILE A 65 7.94 -16.30 -13.38
N LEU A 66 6.77 -16.75 -13.79
CA LEU A 66 5.96 -16.09 -14.82
C LEU A 66 4.69 -15.54 -14.21
N ARG A 67 4.47 -14.22 -14.40
CA ARG A 67 3.27 -13.51 -13.98
C ARG A 67 2.89 -13.77 -12.52
N TYR A 68 3.84 -13.58 -11.61
CA TYR A 68 3.63 -13.74 -10.17
C TYR A 68 2.80 -12.58 -9.64
N ARG A 69 1.65 -12.88 -9.07
CA ARG A 69 0.77 -11.92 -8.40
C ARG A 69 1.32 -11.61 -7.02
N THR A 70 1.86 -10.40 -6.84
CA THR A 70 2.51 -10.01 -5.57
C THR A 70 1.53 -9.72 -4.46
N LYS A 71 0.29 -9.48 -4.79
CA LYS A 71 -0.77 -8.96 -3.92
C LYS A 71 -0.62 -7.48 -3.55
N ASP A 72 0.46 -6.84 -3.93
CA ASP A 72 0.72 -5.43 -3.64
C ASP A 72 0.03 -4.52 -4.65
N ILE A 73 -0.66 -3.49 -4.17
CA ILE A 73 -1.36 -2.50 -5.00
C ILE A 73 -0.45 -1.31 -5.24
N THR A 74 -0.20 -1.03 -6.50
CA THR A 74 0.60 0.13 -6.95
C THR A 74 0.15 0.59 -8.34
N SER A 75 0.88 1.51 -8.96
CA SER A 75 0.77 1.91 -10.36
C SER A 75 2.15 2.01 -11.00
N LEU A 76 2.20 1.97 -12.33
CA LEU A 76 3.43 2.17 -13.10
C LEU A 76 3.33 3.43 -13.95
N THR A 77 4.47 4.10 -14.13
CA THR A 77 4.66 5.15 -15.13
C THR A 77 5.91 4.90 -15.93
N TYR A 78 5.84 5.16 -17.24
CA TYR A 78 6.95 5.04 -18.19
C TYR A 78 7.52 6.39 -18.61
N GLU A 79 7.01 7.49 -18.03
CA GLU A 79 7.55 8.82 -18.28
C GLU A 79 9.04 8.90 -17.89
N PRO A 80 9.90 9.53 -18.72
CA PRO A 80 11.30 9.69 -18.39
C PRO A 80 11.51 10.41 -17.06
N CYS A 81 12.38 9.86 -16.21
CA CYS A 81 12.74 10.50 -14.96
C CYS A 81 13.80 11.59 -15.17
N LYS A 82 13.73 12.65 -14.37
CA LYS A 82 14.77 13.71 -14.36
C LYS A 82 16.17 13.18 -14.02
N CYS A 83 16.28 12.02 -13.38
CA CYS A 83 17.57 11.36 -13.12
C CYS A 83 18.24 10.78 -14.39
N GLY A 84 17.56 10.81 -15.54
CA GLY A 84 18.04 10.30 -16.82
C GLY A 84 17.68 8.84 -17.12
N ARG A 85 17.08 8.10 -16.17
CA ARG A 85 16.61 6.73 -16.39
C ARG A 85 15.29 6.73 -17.14
N THR A 86 15.11 5.73 -18.01
CA THR A 86 13.93 5.52 -18.84
C THR A 86 13.14 4.27 -18.43
N THR A 87 13.60 3.54 -17.40
CA THR A 87 12.92 2.36 -16.89
C THR A 87 11.62 2.72 -16.19
N ALA A 88 10.64 1.83 -16.25
CA ALA A 88 9.37 1.97 -15.53
C ALA A 88 9.60 2.34 -14.06
N ARG A 89 8.74 3.21 -13.55
CA ARG A 89 8.74 3.57 -12.13
C ARG A 89 7.44 3.14 -11.50
N MET A 90 7.54 2.37 -10.43
CA MET A 90 6.38 2.05 -9.61
C MET A 90 6.16 3.14 -8.55
N ALA A 91 4.90 3.42 -8.29
CA ALA A 91 4.50 4.25 -7.16
C ALA A 91 4.75 3.49 -5.82
N ARG A 92 4.57 4.20 -4.72
CA ARG A 92 4.56 3.56 -3.40
C ARG A 92 3.42 2.54 -3.33
N VAL A 93 3.65 1.40 -2.71
CA VAL A 93 2.60 0.41 -2.41
C VAL A 93 1.58 1.05 -1.46
N VAL A 94 0.32 1.03 -1.85
CA VAL A 94 -0.77 1.62 -1.06
C VAL A 94 -1.47 0.60 -0.16
N GLY A 95 -1.27 -0.69 -0.40
CA GLY A 95 -1.83 -1.78 0.39
C GLY A 95 -1.67 -3.11 -0.31
N ARG A 96 -2.24 -4.15 0.27
CA ARG A 96 -2.25 -5.51 -0.28
C ARG A 96 -3.68 -5.98 -0.53
N THR A 97 -3.87 -6.78 -1.58
CA THR A 97 -5.20 -7.33 -1.91
C THR A 97 -5.69 -8.34 -0.89
N ASP A 98 -4.78 -9.06 -0.24
CA ASP A 98 -5.09 -10.05 0.81
C ASP A 98 -5.33 -9.42 2.19
N ASP A 99 -4.92 -8.17 2.41
CA ASP A 99 -5.23 -7.39 3.60
C ASP A 99 -6.46 -6.48 3.40
N MET A 100 -7.01 -6.44 2.19
CA MET A 100 -8.15 -5.60 1.85
C MET A 100 -9.42 -6.10 2.55
N LEU A 101 -10.07 -5.21 3.27
CA LEU A 101 -11.36 -5.44 3.90
C LEU A 101 -12.47 -4.93 2.97
N ILE A 102 -13.54 -5.70 2.82
CA ILE A 102 -14.73 -5.24 2.08
C ILE A 102 -15.82 -4.93 3.12
N ILE A 103 -16.05 -3.64 3.37
CA ILE A 103 -17.01 -3.16 4.35
C ILE A 103 -18.19 -2.51 3.62
N ARG A 104 -19.34 -3.16 3.64
CA ARG A 104 -20.56 -2.68 2.93
C ARG A 104 -20.33 -2.37 1.44
N GLY A 105 -19.50 -3.18 0.77
CA GLY A 105 -19.16 -2.99 -0.64
C GLY A 105 -18.07 -1.94 -0.92
N VAL A 106 -17.46 -1.39 0.12
CA VAL A 106 -16.31 -0.47 -0.01
C VAL A 106 -15.03 -1.20 0.33
N ASN A 107 -14.03 -1.07 -0.54
CA ASN A 107 -12.69 -1.60 -0.29
C ASN A 107 -11.95 -0.69 0.70
N VAL A 108 -11.56 -1.24 1.84
CA VAL A 108 -10.84 -0.57 2.92
C VAL A 108 -9.51 -1.26 3.13
N PHE A 109 -8.42 -0.51 3.02
CA PHE A 109 -7.08 -1.03 3.32
C PHE A 109 -6.65 -0.61 4.72
N PRO A 110 -6.24 -1.55 5.60
CA PRO A 110 -5.73 -1.24 6.94
C PRO A 110 -4.62 -0.20 6.93
N SER A 111 -3.74 -0.22 5.93
CA SER A 111 -2.65 0.75 5.75
C SER A 111 -3.13 2.18 5.53
N GLN A 112 -4.31 2.40 4.95
CA GLN A 112 -4.91 3.72 4.81
C GLN A 112 -5.37 4.27 6.16
N ILE A 113 -6.01 3.41 6.97
CA ILE A 113 -6.40 3.76 8.35
C ILE A 113 -5.15 4.09 9.16
N GLU A 114 -4.12 3.23 9.10
CA GLU A 114 -2.84 3.44 9.79
C GLU A 114 -2.21 4.79 9.43
N SER A 115 -2.16 5.13 8.14
CA SER A 115 -1.53 6.38 7.68
C SER A 115 -2.22 7.62 8.25
N VAL A 116 -3.54 7.58 8.41
CA VAL A 116 -4.32 8.66 9.03
C VAL A 116 -4.04 8.74 10.52
N LEU A 117 -4.06 7.60 11.22
CA LEU A 117 -3.82 7.55 12.67
C LEU A 117 -2.40 8.00 13.02
N MET A 118 -1.40 7.54 12.26
CA MET A 118 0.02 7.89 12.50
C MET A 118 0.35 9.37 12.18
N ALA A 119 -0.50 10.05 11.43
CA ALA A 119 -0.38 11.50 11.19
C ALA A 119 -0.87 12.35 12.37
N MET A 120 -1.54 11.74 13.36
CA MET A 120 -2.10 12.44 14.53
C MET A 120 -1.16 12.31 15.73
N PRO A 121 -0.48 13.39 16.16
CA PRO A 121 0.49 13.32 17.26
C PRO A 121 -0.17 13.05 18.64
N GLU A 122 -1.48 13.28 18.75
CA GLU A 122 -2.26 13.03 19.96
C GLU A 122 -2.49 11.55 20.24
N LEU A 123 -2.35 10.68 19.23
CA LEU A 123 -2.55 9.24 19.34
C LEU A 123 -1.26 8.51 19.67
N GLY A 124 -1.39 7.39 20.35
CA GLY A 124 -0.33 6.39 20.51
C GLY A 124 -0.03 5.67 19.20
N LYS A 125 0.95 4.77 19.24
CA LYS A 125 1.36 4.00 18.06
C LYS A 125 0.63 2.65 17.94
N THR A 126 -0.21 2.34 18.92
CA THR A 126 -0.97 1.07 18.97
C THR A 126 -2.41 1.32 18.54
N TYR A 127 -2.88 0.52 17.61
CA TYR A 127 -4.28 0.53 17.18
C TYR A 127 -4.76 -0.89 16.89
N GLU A 128 -6.07 -1.09 16.89
CA GLU A 128 -6.74 -2.34 16.58
C GLU A 128 -7.92 -2.04 15.64
N ILE A 129 -8.03 -2.81 14.56
CA ILE A 129 -9.17 -2.75 13.64
C ILE A 129 -10.01 -4.00 13.88
N ILE A 130 -11.25 -3.81 14.32
CA ILE A 130 -12.21 -4.88 14.55
C ILE A 130 -13.25 -4.84 13.44
N VAL A 131 -13.38 -5.96 12.74
CA VAL A 131 -14.42 -6.15 11.71
C VAL A 131 -15.42 -7.15 12.25
N ASP A 132 -16.69 -6.78 12.29
CA ASP A 132 -17.78 -7.62 12.76
C ASP A 132 -18.99 -7.51 11.82
N ARG A 133 -19.93 -8.42 11.95
CA ARG A 133 -21.18 -8.43 11.19
C ARG A 133 -22.38 -8.40 12.14
N VAL A 134 -23.06 -7.25 12.16
CA VAL A 134 -24.23 -7.03 13.00
C VAL A 134 -25.46 -6.87 12.10
N ASN A 135 -26.51 -7.68 12.34
CA ASN A 135 -27.74 -7.65 11.55
C ASN A 135 -27.50 -7.73 10.02
N TYR A 136 -26.64 -8.65 9.60
CA TYR A 136 -26.23 -8.86 8.18
C TYR A 136 -25.46 -7.70 7.55
N MET A 137 -25.07 -6.69 8.32
CA MET A 137 -24.24 -5.58 7.84
C MET A 137 -22.84 -5.64 8.45
N ASP A 138 -21.83 -5.48 7.62
CA ASP A 138 -20.45 -5.38 8.08
C ASP A 138 -20.25 -4.05 8.81
N THR A 139 -19.55 -4.11 9.93
CA THR A 139 -19.18 -2.96 10.76
C THR A 139 -17.68 -2.95 10.96
N ILE A 140 -17.11 -1.76 11.06
CA ILE A 140 -15.71 -1.56 11.39
C ILE A 140 -15.63 -0.69 12.64
N GLU A 141 -14.84 -1.14 13.61
CA GLU A 141 -14.48 -0.39 14.80
C GLU A 141 -12.97 -0.22 14.83
N VAL A 142 -12.50 1.00 15.00
CA VAL A 142 -11.08 1.30 15.14
C VAL A 142 -10.82 1.73 16.58
N ARG A 143 -10.03 0.94 17.30
CA ARG A 143 -9.57 1.25 18.66
C ARG A 143 -8.18 1.81 18.58
N VAL A 144 -7.94 2.93 19.24
CA VAL A 144 -6.65 3.63 19.22
C VAL A 144 -6.17 3.89 20.63
N GLU A 145 -4.87 3.78 20.84
CA GLU A 145 -4.24 4.20 22.08
C GLU A 145 -4.18 5.72 22.11
N VAL A 146 -4.49 6.32 23.24
CA VAL A 146 -4.34 7.76 23.48
C VAL A 146 -2.90 8.02 23.91
N GLY A 147 -2.16 8.80 23.15
CA GLY A 147 -0.74 9.10 23.42
C GLY A 147 -0.54 10.06 24.60
N ASP A 148 -1.50 10.96 24.82
CA ASP A 148 -1.47 11.93 25.92
C ASP A 148 -2.57 11.66 26.95
N ALA A 149 -2.18 11.18 28.12
CA ALA A 149 -3.11 10.88 29.22
C ALA A 149 -3.95 12.10 29.68
N SER A 150 -3.52 13.34 29.40
CA SER A 150 -4.28 14.55 29.72
C SER A 150 -5.60 14.65 28.95
N LEU A 151 -5.68 14.03 27.77
CA LEU A 151 -6.90 13.98 26.96
C LEU A 151 -8.02 13.18 27.62
N LEU A 152 -7.66 12.19 28.46
CA LEU A 152 -8.64 11.38 29.20
C LEU A 152 -9.34 12.18 30.33
N THR A 153 -8.78 13.31 30.74
CA THR A 153 -9.34 14.19 31.78
C THR A 153 -10.11 15.38 31.20
N ASP A 154 -10.02 15.63 29.90
CA ASP A 154 -10.70 16.74 29.20
C ASP A 154 -11.63 16.16 28.11
N TYR A 155 -12.90 15.99 28.47
CA TYR A 155 -13.92 15.40 27.59
C TYR A 155 -14.11 16.18 26.28
N SER A 156 -13.99 17.50 26.31
CA SER A 156 -14.16 18.35 25.12
C SER A 156 -13.07 18.10 24.07
N LYS A 157 -11.81 17.98 24.51
CA LYS A 157 -10.68 17.65 23.63
C LYS A 157 -10.79 16.24 23.08
N LEU A 158 -11.31 15.32 23.87
CA LEU A 158 -11.53 13.94 23.42
C LEU A 158 -12.59 13.88 22.31
N GLU A 159 -13.69 14.61 22.45
CA GLU A 159 -14.71 14.71 21.39
C GLU A 159 -14.18 15.34 20.11
N GLU A 160 -13.37 16.40 20.21
CA GLU A 160 -12.71 17.02 19.05
C GLU A 160 -11.77 16.03 18.34
N LEU A 161 -11.00 15.25 19.10
CA LEU A 161 -10.12 14.21 18.54
C LEU A 161 -10.91 13.13 17.83
N VAL A 162 -11.98 12.63 18.43
CA VAL A 162 -12.88 11.63 17.82
C VAL A 162 -13.52 12.17 16.53
N ALA A 163 -13.88 13.44 16.50
CA ALA A 163 -14.42 14.09 15.31
C ALA A 163 -13.38 14.17 14.19
N LYS A 164 -12.11 14.48 14.51
CA LYS A 164 -11.00 14.50 13.54
C LYS A 164 -10.73 13.12 12.92
N ILE A 165 -10.84 12.04 13.72
CA ILE A 165 -10.60 10.66 13.23
C ILE A 165 -11.71 10.21 12.28
N LYS A 166 -12.94 10.73 12.42
CA LYS A 166 -14.12 10.33 11.63
C LYS A 166 -14.26 11.09 10.32
N HIS A 167 -13.48 12.12 10.09
CA HIS A 167 -13.46 12.93 8.87
C HIS A 167 -12.21 12.72 8.04
#